data_c25791b931052d4676c94631794bd967
#
_entry.id   c25791b931052d4676c94631794bd967
#
_cell.length_a   1.000
_cell.length_b   1.000
_cell.length_c   1.000
_cell.angle_alpha   90.00
_cell.angle_beta   90.00
_cell.angle_gamma   90.00
#
_symmetry.space_group_name_H-M   'P 1'
#
loop_
_entity.id
_entity.type
_entity.pdbx_description
1 polymer ?
#
loop_
_entity_poly.entity_id
_entity_poly.type
_entity_poly.pdbx_seq_one_letter_code
_entity_poly.pdbx_strand_id
1 'polypeptide(L)'
;AAASGAHTGDIAADMLKDAGASHVIVGHSERRADHGESDADVAAKAAAAHTAGLIAVICLGETLAQREAGEALAVVTAQLAGSLPAGATAANTVVAYEPVWAIGTGHVPTLDQIGEVHGTLRAALRDIMREAGGVRILYGGSVKGSNAAEIFSVPDVDGALVGGASLKAADFSPIVTALENA
;
A
#
# COMPACT_ATOMS: atom_id res chain seq x y z
N ALA A 1 2.35 -10.61 14.95
CA ALA A 1 2.91 -11.65 14.07
C ALA A 1 2.80 -13.06 14.66
N ALA A 2 2.67 -13.21 15.99
CA ALA A 2 2.50 -14.52 16.64
C ALA A 2 1.06 -15.04 16.49
N ALA A 3 0.89 -16.37 16.35
CA ALA A 3 -0.44 -16.99 16.26
C ALA A 3 -1.19 -17.02 17.61
N SER A 4 -0.45 -17.00 18.73
CA SER A 4 -1.00 -17.00 20.09
C SER A 4 0.03 -16.44 21.08
N GLY A 5 -0.42 -16.07 22.28
CA GLY A 5 0.43 -15.57 23.35
C GLY A 5 -0.24 -14.47 24.17
N ALA A 6 0.54 -13.76 24.99
CA ALA A 6 0.11 -12.63 25.81
C ALA A 6 0.07 -11.35 24.97
N HIS A 7 -0.84 -11.29 23.99
CA HIS A 7 -0.99 -10.20 23.04
C HIS A 7 -2.42 -9.61 23.11
N THR A 8 -2.79 -9.11 24.29
CA THR A 8 -4.14 -8.58 24.52
C THR A 8 -4.46 -7.42 23.53
N GLY A 9 -5.53 -7.60 22.75
CA GLY A 9 -5.99 -6.63 21.76
C GLY A 9 -5.43 -6.83 20.35
N ASP A 10 -4.44 -7.70 20.17
CA ASP A 10 -3.89 -8.01 18.84
C ASP A 10 -4.74 -9.05 18.11
N ILE A 11 -4.76 -8.98 16.79
CA ILE A 11 -5.41 -9.93 15.90
C ILE A 11 -4.32 -10.67 15.11
N ALA A 12 -4.32 -12.01 15.18
CA ALA A 12 -3.40 -12.84 14.41
C ALA A 12 -3.86 -13.00 12.96
N ALA A 13 -2.91 -13.25 12.04
CA ALA A 13 -3.21 -13.47 10.62
C ALA A 13 -4.15 -14.68 10.40
N ASP A 14 -3.99 -15.75 11.18
CA ASP A 14 -4.86 -16.93 11.13
C ASP A 14 -6.33 -16.61 11.48
N MET A 15 -6.55 -15.69 12.44
CA MET A 15 -7.90 -15.23 12.79
C MET A 15 -8.57 -14.48 11.64
N LEU A 16 -7.80 -13.66 10.91
CA LEU A 16 -8.31 -12.97 9.72
C LEU A 16 -8.64 -13.97 8.62
N LYS A 17 -7.79 -14.97 8.41
CA LYS A 17 -8.01 -16.04 7.43
C LYS A 17 -9.27 -16.85 7.77
N ASP A 18 -9.45 -17.23 9.02
CA ASP A 18 -10.63 -17.96 9.51
C ASP A 18 -11.92 -17.14 9.31
N ALA A 19 -11.84 -15.81 9.49
CA ALA A 19 -12.94 -14.89 9.22
C ALA A 19 -13.24 -14.67 7.72
N GLY A 20 -12.47 -15.31 6.82
CA GLY A 20 -12.69 -15.28 5.37
C GLY A 20 -11.90 -14.17 4.63
N ALA A 21 -10.95 -13.50 5.28
CA ALA A 21 -10.10 -12.54 4.59
C ALA A 21 -9.20 -13.23 3.56
N SER A 22 -8.96 -12.57 2.43
CA SER A 22 -7.97 -12.96 1.42
C SER A 22 -6.76 -12.04 1.42
N HIS A 23 -6.94 -10.80 1.84
CA HIS A 23 -5.91 -9.77 1.87
C HIS A 23 -5.87 -9.12 3.26
N VAL A 24 -4.70 -8.57 3.64
CA VAL A 24 -4.53 -7.78 4.85
C VAL A 24 -3.64 -6.59 4.59
N ILE A 25 -4.06 -5.40 5.03
CA ILE A 25 -3.27 -4.17 4.95
C ILE A 25 -2.30 -4.15 6.13
N VAL A 26 -1.02 -3.90 5.86
CA VAL A 26 0.04 -3.77 6.86
C VAL A 26 0.87 -2.52 6.61
N GLY A 27 1.38 -1.92 7.66
CA GLY A 27 2.23 -0.73 7.56
C GLY A 27 1.52 0.53 7.07
N HIS A 28 0.18 0.59 7.17
CA HIS A 28 -0.58 1.80 6.84
C HIS A 28 -0.02 3.01 7.61
N SER A 29 -0.03 4.18 6.99
CA SER A 29 0.57 5.40 7.57
C SER A 29 0.07 5.73 8.97
N GLU A 30 -1.22 5.53 9.26
CA GLU A 30 -1.79 5.70 10.60
C GLU A 30 -1.14 4.76 11.63
N ARG A 31 -0.87 3.50 11.26
CA ARG A 31 -0.24 2.56 12.17
C ARG A 31 1.23 2.88 12.41
N ARG A 32 1.92 3.35 11.37
CA ARG A 32 3.30 3.85 11.52
C ARG A 32 3.36 5.07 12.44
N ALA A 33 2.42 6.01 12.29
CA ALA A 33 2.36 7.23 13.10
C ALA A 33 1.87 6.97 14.53
N ASP A 34 0.72 6.29 14.69
CA ASP A 34 0.04 6.20 15.98
C ASP A 34 0.58 5.07 16.87
N HIS A 35 1.14 4.02 16.26
CA HIS A 35 1.65 2.83 16.97
C HIS A 35 3.16 2.65 16.84
N GLY A 36 3.86 3.53 16.12
CA GLY A 36 5.31 3.45 15.95
C GLY A 36 5.78 2.21 15.18
N GLU A 37 4.94 1.67 14.28
CA GLU A 37 5.32 0.49 13.48
C GLU A 37 6.52 0.80 12.58
N SER A 38 7.60 0.08 12.81
CA SER A 38 8.81 0.14 11.99
C SER A 38 8.67 -0.69 10.71
N ASP A 39 9.58 -0.50 9.75
CA ASP A 39 9.64 -1.35 8.55
C ASP A 39 9.83 -2.83 8.91
N ALA A 40 10.63 -3.13 9.93
CA ALA A 40 10.82 -4.49 10.42
C ALA A 40 9.53 -5.10 11.00
N ASP A 41 8.72 -4.31 11.71
CA ASP A 41 7.41 -4.76 12.19
C ASP A 41 6.47 -5.05 11.02
N VAL A 42 6.48 -4.21 9.99
CA VAL A 42 5.67 -4.40 8.78
C VAL A 42 6.11 -5.66 8.04
N ALA A 43 7.42 -5.88 7.86
CA ALA A 43 7.95 -7.10 7.25
C ALA A 43 7.54 -8.36 8.03
N ALA A 44 7.61 -8.33 9.37
CA ALA A 44 7.17 -9.44 10.22
C ALA A 44 5.67 -9.72 10.11
N LYS A 45 4.84 -8.68 9.99
CA LYS A 45 3.40 -8.81 9.78
C LYS A 45 3.07 -9.37 8.39
N ALA A 46 3.76 -8.89 7.35
CA ALA A 46 3.62 -9.41 5.99
C ALA A 46 4.02 -10.89 5.91
N ALA A 47 5.13 -11.29 6.56
CA ALA A 47 5.56 -12.69 6.64
C ALA A 47 4.51 -13.57 7.35
N ALA A 48 3.91 -13.09 8.44
CA ALA A 48 2.82 -13.80 9.13
C ALA A 48 1.58 -13.94 8.24
N ALA A 49 1.23 -12.89 7.48
CA ALA A 49 0.14 -12.94 6.50
C ALA A 49 0.40 -14.00 5.42
N HIS A 50 1.60 -14.03 4.84
CA HIS A 50 1.99 -15.04 3.85
C HIS A 50 1.90 -16.46 4.42
N THR A 51 2.36 -16.66 5.66
CA THR A 51 2.28 -17.97 6.34
C THR A 51 0.84 -18.42 6.52
N ALA A 52 -0.09 -17.52 6.81
CA ALA A 52 -1.52 -17.80 6.92
C ALA A 52 -2.23 -17.92 5.55
N GLY A 53 -1.53 -17.75 4.44
CA GLY A 53 -2.11 -17.79 3.08
C GLY A 53 -2.95 -16.55 2.75
N LEU A 54 -2.60 -15.39 3.34
CA LEU A 54 -3.16 -14.08 3.00
C LEU A 54 -2.20 -13.34 2.06
N ILE A 55 -2.75 -12.47 1.23
CA ILE A 55 -1.99 -11.51 0.44
C ILE A 55 -1.76 -10.28 1.31
N ALA A 56 -0.49 -9.87 1.48
CA ALA A 56 -0.15 -8.66 2.21
C ALA A 56 -0.19 -7.43 1.28
N VAL A 57 -0.98 -6.42 1.65
CA VAL A 57 -0.94 -5.08 1.05
C VAL A 57 -0.03 -4.22 1.92
N ILE A 58 1.20 -4.02 1.45
CA ILE A 58 2.25 -3.30 2.19
C ILE A 58 2.18 -1.82 1.85
N CYS A 59 1.81 -1.01 2.84
CA CYS A 59 1.73 0.44 2.71
C CYS A 59 3.07 1.11 3.01
N LEU A 60 3.38 2.12 2.22
CA LEU A 60 4.56 2.95 2.36
C LEU A 60 4.29 4.35 1.79
N GLY A 61 5.01 5.35 2.29
CA GLY A 61 4.83 6.71 1.82
C GLY A 61 5.59 7.73 2.68
N GLU A 62 5.80 8.88 2.09
CA GLU A 62 6.53 9.99 2.69
C GLU A 62 5.59 11.02 3.31
N THR A 63 6.11 11.76 4.29
CA THR A 63 5.49 12.95 4.88
C THR A 63 5.70 14.18 4.00
N LEU A 64 4.94 15.26 4.25
CA LEU A 64 5.11 16.53 3.54
C LEU A 64 6.54 17.09 3.71
N ALA A 65 7.08 17.06 4.92
CA ALA A 65 8.43 17.54 5.19
C ALA A 65 9.48 16.80 4.37
N GLN A 66 9.36 15.48 4.23
CA GLN A 66 10.25 14.65 3.41
C GLN A 66 10.09 14.96 1.91
N ARG A 67 8.85 15.20 1.46
CA ARG A 67 8.57 15.62 0.08
C ARG A 67 9.22 16.97 -0.23
N GLU A 68 9.03 17.95 0.64
CA GLU A 68 9.59 19.30 0.49
C GLU A 68 11.14 19.30 0.58
N ALA A 69 11.72 18.38 1.34
CA ALA A 69 13.16 18.17 1.42
C ALA A 69 13.74 17.45 0.18
N GLY A 70 12.90 16.99 -0.76
CA GLY A 70 13.35 16.21 -1.93
C GLY A 70 13.72 14.76 -1.60
N GLU A 71 13.30 14.24 -0.45
CA GLU A 71 13.66 12.91 0.06
C GLU A 71 12.63 11.82 -0.30
N ALA A 72 11.52 12.17 -0.94
CA ALA A 72 10.39 11.28 -1.16
C ALA A 72 10.79 9.92 -1.74
N LEU A 73 11.57 9.91 -2.82
CA LEU A 73 11.97 8.67 -3.51
C LEU A 73 12.89 7.80 -2.64
N ALA A 74 13.80 8.44 -1.90
CA ALA A 74 14.68 7.72 -0.97
C ALA A 74 13.88 7.08 0.18
N VAL A 75 12.92 7.80 0.73
CA VAL A 75 12.04 7.31 1.82
C VAL A 75 11.23 6.11 1.35
N VAL A 76 10.51 6.21 0.23
CA VAL A 76 9.64 5.12 -0.23
C VAL A 76 10.45 3.88 -0.65
N THR A 77 11.64 4.08 -1.21
CA THR A 77 12.54 2.97 -1.56
C THR A 77 13.09 2.27 -0.32
N ALA A 78 13.50 3.04 0.70
CA ALA A 78 13.98 2.49 1.96
C ALA A 78 12.87 1.73 2.69
N GLN A 79 11.66 2.29 2.78
CA GLN A 79 10.50 1.63 3.38
C GLN A 79 10.14 0.35 2.63
N LEU A 80 10.18 0.35 1.29
CA LEU A 80 9.94 -0.84 0.48
C LEU A 80 10.95 -1.94 0.82
N ALA A 81 12.24 -1.63 0.80
CA ALA A 81 13.29 -2.59 1.10
C ALA A 81 13.19 -3.15 2.53
N GLY A 82 12.87 -2.29 3.50
CA GLY A 82 12.74 -2.68 4.91
C GLY A 82 11.45 -3.43 5.26
N SER A 83 10.38 -3.22 4.49
CA SER A 83 9.05 -3.79 4.77
C SER A 83 8.74 -5.07 3.99
N LEU A 84 9.49 -5.38 2.94
CA LEU A 84 9.34 -6.61 2.16
C LEU A 84 9.95 -7.81 2.91
N PRO A 85 9.17 -8.84 3.25
CA PRO A 85 9.72 -10.03 3.90
C PRO A 85 10.43 -10.92 2.88
N ALA A 86 11.38 -11.73 3.35
CA ALA A 86 11.93 -12.81 2.55
C ALA A 86 10.80 -13.75 2.08
N GLY A 87 10.80 -14.11 0.80
CA GLY A 87 9.74 -14.94 0.21
C GLY A 87 8.54 -14.15 -0.32
N ALA A 88 8.60 -12.82 -0.37
CA ALA A 88 7.62 -12.01 -1.09
C ALA A 88 7.62 -12.36 -2.59
N THR A 89 6.43 -12.52 -3.17
CA THR A 89 6.19 -12.84 -4.59
C THR A 89 5.05 -11.98 -5.12
N ALA A 90 4.88 -11.91 -6.43
CA ALA A 90 3.74 -11.24 -7.05
C ALA A 90 2.39 -11.86 -6.66
N ALA A 91 2.37 -13.13 -6.26
CA ALA A 91 1.15 -13.83 -5.88
C ALA A 91 0.70 -13.52 -4.44
N ASN A 92 1.62 -13.14 -3.55
CA ASN A 92 1.32 -12.91 -2.13
C ASN A 92 1.53 -11.47 -1.65
N THR A 93 1.95 -10.57 -2.52
CA THR A 93 2.32 -9.19 -2.15
C THR A 93 1.71 -8.18 -3.10
N VAL A 94 1.16 -7.12 -2.53
CA VAL A 94 0.73 -5.90 -3.19
C VAL A 94 1.40 -4.73 -2.46
N VAL A 95 1.83 -3.70 -3.17
CA VAL A 95 2.38 -2.48 -2.58
C VAL A 95 1.35 -1.37 -2.69
N ALA A 96 1.19 -0.55 -1.67
CA ALA A 96 0.33 0.62 -1.71
C ALA A 96 1.16 1.88 -1.37
N TYR A 97 1.23 2.80 -2.31
CA TYR A 97 1.88 4.10 -2.10
C TYR A 97 0.90 5.09 -1.50
N GLU A 98 1.20 5.55 -0.32
CA GLU A 98 0.43 6.54 0.43
C GLU A 98 1.21 7.87 0.49
N PRO A 99 0.92 8.88 -0.33
CA PRO A 99 1.41 10.24 -0.06
C PRO A 99 0.75 10.73 1.24
N VAL A 100 1.42 10.52 2.40
CA VAL A 100 0.83 10.74 3.74
C VAL A 100 0.26 12.16 3.89
N TRP A 101 0.92 13.13 3.26
CA TRP A 101 0.53 14.53 3.24
C TRP A 101 -0.76 14.82 2.45
N ALA A 102 -1.21 13.88 1.64
CA ALA A 102 -2.42 14.01 0.81
C ALA A 102 -3.62 13.20 1.37
N ILE A 103 -3.42 12.42 2.43
CA ILE A 103 -4.49 11.61 3.03
C ILE A 103 -5.36 12.48 3.92
N GLY A 104 -6.64 12.63 3.56
CA GLY A 104 -7.61 13.38 4.38
C GLY A 104 -7.40 14.91 4.44
N THR A 105 -6.38 15.44 3.79
CA THR A 105 -6.03 16.88 3.86
C THR A 105 -6.66 17.72 2.77
N GLY A 106 -7.16 17.08 1.70
CA GLY A 106 -7.61 17.77 0.48
C GLY A 106 -6.49 18.09 -0.51
N HIS A 107 -5.23 17.90 -0.15
CA HIS A 107 -4.12 17.95 -1.10
C HIS A 107 -4.17 16.75 -2.04
N VAL A 108 -3.85 16.97 -3.30
CA VAL A 108 -3.75 15.89 -4.31
C VAL A 108 -2.39 16.02 -4.98
N PRO A 109 -1.56 14.96 -4.98
CA PRO A 109 -0.34 14.96 -5.78
C PRO A 109 -0.64 15.21 -7.25
N THR A 110 0.29 15.82 -7.97
CA THR A 110 0.19 15.87 -9.43
C THR A 110 0.35 14.47 -10.03
N LEU A 111 -0.16 14.25 -11.24
CA LEU A 111 0.01 12.97 -11.95
C LEU A 111 1.50 12.64 -12.16
N ASP A 112 2.33 13.66 -12.41
CA ASP A 112 3.78 13.48 -12.52
C ASP A 112 4.40 13.00 -11.22
N GLN A 113 3.98 13.53 -10.06
CA GLN A 113 4.45 13.07 -8.75
C GLN A 113 4.03 11.62 -8.46
N ILE A 114 2.81 11.25 -8.86
CA ILE A 114 2.33 9.86 -8.73
C ILE A 114 3.20 8.96 -9.62
N GLY A 115 3.38 9.31 -10.89
CA GLY A 115 4.16 8.52 -11.85
C GLY A 115 5.63 8.38 -11.44
N GLU A 116 6.24 9.46 -10.92
CA GLU A 116 7.61 9.44 -10.41
C GLU A 116 7.78 8.38 -9.30
N VAL A 117 6.87 8.35 -8.31
CA VAL A 117 6.97 7.40 -7.20
C VAL A 117 6.63 5.99 -7.65
N HIS A 118 5.55 5.80 -8.42
CA HIS A 118 5.17 4.46 -8.91
C HIS A 118 6.25 3.84 -9.78
N GLY A 119 6.84 4.61 -10.71
CA GLY A 119 7.96 4.17 -11.53
C GLY A 119 9.20 3.83 -10.70
N THR A 120 9.51 4.62 -9.68
CA THR A 120 10.63 4.35 -8.75
C THR A 120 10.38 3.06 -7.96
N LEU A 121 9.18 2.85 -7.44
CA LEU A 121 8.83 1.62 -6.73
C LEU A 121 8.90 0.39 -7.64
N ARG A 122 8.43 0.51 -8.88
CA ARG A 122 8.54 -0.55 -9.88
C ARG A 122 10.00 -0.90 -10.19
N ALA A 123 10.86 0.10 -10.32
CA ALA A 123 12.29 -0.11 -10.52
C ALA A 123 12.92 -0.80 -9.30
N ALA A 124 12.66 -0.31 -8.08
CA ALA A 124 13.17 -0.92 -6.87
C ALA A 124 12.69 -2.37 -6.67
N LEU A 125 11.43 -2.68 -7.01
CA LEU A 125 10.92 -4.06 -7.00
C LEU A 125 11.71 -4.97 -7.95
N ARG A 126 12.10 -4.49 -9.14
CA ARG A 126 12.89 -5.27 -10.12
C ARG A 126 14.28 -5.63 -9.58
N ASP A 127 14.84 -4.78 -8.73
CA ASP A 127 16.14 -5.07 -8.10
C ASP A 127 16.05 -6.11 -6.97
N ILE A 128 14.87 -6.22 -6.35
CA ILE A 128 14.66 -7.09 -5.18
C ILE A 128 14.08 -8.46 -5.58
N MET A 129 13.21 -8.52 -6.60
CA MET A 129 12.46 -9.74 -6.91
C MET A 129 12.31 -9.98 -8.42
N ARG A 130 12.40 -11.28 -8.80
CA ARG A 130 12.35 -11.68 -10.22
C ARG A 130 11.01 -11.40 -10.91
N GLU A 131 9.90 -11.46 -10.14
CA GLU A 131 8.53 -11.31 -10.65
C GLU A 131 7.97 -9.91 -10.43
N ALA A 132 8.83 -8.91 -10.32
CA ALA A 132 8.46 -7.53 -10.01
C ALA A 132 7.35 -6.96 -10.91
N GLY A 133 7.32 -7.33 -12.19
CA GLY A 133 6.28 -6.90 -13.13
C GLY A 133 4.87 -7.37 -12.78
N GLY A 134 4.74 -8.43 -12.00
CA GLY A 134 3.45 -8.96 -11.54
C GLY A 134 2.97 -8.41 -10.19
N VAL A 135 3.83 -7.68 -9.46
CA VAL A 135 3.43 -7.03 -8.19
C VAL A 135 2.59 -5.80 -8.51
N ARG A 136 1.37 -5.77 -8.02
CA ARG A 136 0.49 -4.61 -8.17
C ARG A 136 0.95 -3.48 -7.25
N ILE A 137 0.98 -2.25 -7.80
CA ILE A 137 1.27 -1.03 -7.03
C ILE A 137 0.02 -0.18 -7.02
N LEU A 138 -0.60 -0.03 -5.85
CA LEU A 138 -1.81 0.75 -5.66
C LEU A 138 -1.47 2.19 -5.28
N TYR A 139 -2.27 3.13 -5.76
CA TYR A 139 -2.25 4.50 -5.27
C TYR A 139 -3.15 4.63 -4.03
N GLY A 140 -2.60 5.05 -2.91
CA GLY A 140 -3.27 5.18 -1.61
C GLY A 140 -3.56 6.62 -1.18
N GLY A 141 -3.47 7.58 -2.08
CA GLY A 141 -3.90 8.94 -1.80
C GLY A 141 -5.40 9.14 -2.02
N SER A 142 -5.84 10.40 -2.11
CA SER A 142 -7.26 10.73 -2.27
C SER A 142 -7.78 10.38 -3.66
N VAL A 143 -8.59 9.32 -3.76
CA VAL A 143 -9.27 8.89 -5.00
C VAL A 143 -10.78 9.07 -4.87
N LYS A 144 -11.38 9.60 -5.92
CA LYS A 144 -12.83 9.81 -6.10
C LYS A 144 -13.21 9.47 -7.52
N GLY A 145 -14.48 9.23 -7.80
CA GLY A 145 -14.98 9.01 -9.16
C GLY A 145 -14.59 10.10 -10.16
N SER A 146 -14.37 11.34 -9.69
CA SER A 146 -14.00 12.48 -10.56
C SER A 146 -12.54 12.53 -10.98
N ASN A 147 -11.62 11.84 -10.30
CA ASN A 147 -10.18 11.85 -10.61
C ASN A 147 -9.61 10.46 -10.87
N ALA A 148 -10.38 9.41 -10.67
CA ALA A 148 -9.93 8.03 -10.76
C ALA A 148 -9.38 7.69 -12.17
N ALA A 149 -10.06 8.10 -13.23
CA ALA A 149 -9.64 7.81 -14.60
C ALA A 149 -8.27 8.43 -14.93
N GLU A 150 -8.01 9.67 -14.49
CA GLU A 150 -6.71 10.33 -14.68
C GLU A 150 -5.61 9.62 -13.89
N ILE A 151 -5.88 9.26 -12.63
CA ILE A 151 -4.93 8.55 -11.78
C ILE A 151 -4.59 7.17 -12.36
N PHE A 152 -5.59 6.41 -12.81
CA PHE A 152 -5.37 5.08 -13.38
C PHE A 152 -4.73 5.09 -14.78
N SER A 153 -4.69 6.25 -15.45
CA SER A 153 -3.93 6.40 -16.69
C SER A 153 -2.41 6.55 -16.46
N VAL A 154 -1.99 6.77 -15.22
CA VAL A 154 -0.56 6.90 -14.88
C VAL A 154 0.12 5.53 -14.93
N PRO A 155 1.26 5.38 -15.63
CA PRO A 155 1.99 4.12 -15.68
C PRO A 155 2.31 3.57 -14.29
N ASP A 156 2.25 2.23 -14.15
CA ASP A 156 2.49 1.51 -12.90
C ASP A 156 1.48 1.79 -11.76
N VAL A 157 0.36 2.47 -12.04
CA VAL A 157 -0.78 2.56 -11.13
C VAL A 157 -1.74 1.42 -11.45
N ASP A 158 -1.64 0.32 -10.71
CA ASP A 158 -2.43 -0.91 -10.94
C ASP A 158 -3.79 -0.91 -10.21
N GLY A 159 -4.15 0.19 -9.54
CA GLY A 159 -5.39 0.34 -8.79
C GLY A 159 -5.27 1.35 -7.66
N ALA A 160 -6.20 1.32 -6.72
CA ALA A 160 -6.21 2.24 -5.58
C ALA A 160 -6.53 1.56 -4.24
N LEU A 161 -6.00 2.13 -3.16
CA LEU A 161 -6.43 1.87 -1.79
C LEU A 161 -7.38 3.00 -1.38
N VAL A 162 -8.68 2.69 -1.24
CA VAL A 162 -9.74 3.70 -1.11
C VAL A 162 -10.31 3.70 0.31
N GLY A 163 -10.23 4.85 0.99
CA GLY A 163 -10.81 5.07 2.31
C GLY A 163 -12.27 5.55 2.24
N GLY A 164 -12.54 6.81 2.58
CA GLY A 164 -13.89 7.38 2.72
C GLY A 164 -14.82 7.18 1.52
N ALA A 165 -14.29 7.23 0.29
CA ALA A 165 -15.09 7.00 -0.92
C ALA A 165 -15.54 5.54 -1.10
N SER A 166 -15.05 4.59 -0.29
CA SER A 166 -15.51 3.19 -0.31
C SER A 166 -16.75 2.92 0.56
N LEU A 167 -17.18 3.90 1.36
CA LEU A 167 -18.27 3.71 2.33
C LEU A 167 -19.66 3.68 1.70
N LYS A 168 -19.81 4.18 0.47
CA LYS A 168 -21.09 4.19 -0.27
C LYS A 168 -20.86 3.68 -1.68
N ALA A 169 -21.75 2.80 -2.14
CA ALA A 169 -21.70 2.27 -3.50
C ALA A 169 -21.72 3.37 -4.57
N ALA A 170 -22.50 4.43 -4.36
CA ALA A 170 -22.59 5.56 -5.29
C ALA A 170 -21.26 6.31 -5.47
N ASP A 171 -20.42 6.34 -4.44
CA ASP A 171 -19.09 6.98 -4.47
C ASP A 171 -18.02 6.02 -4.99
N PHE A 172 -18.14 4.73 -4.67
CA PHE A 172 -17.14 3.71 -4.99
C PHE A 172 -17.28 3.15 -6.42
N SER A 173 -18.50 2.90 -6.89
CA SER A 173 -18.73 2.31 -8.22
C SER A 173 -18.08 3.10 -9.36
N PRO A 174 -18.09 4.46 -9.39
CA PRO A 174 -17.40 5.21 -10.43
C PRO A 174 -15.86 4.98 -10.43
N ILE A 175 -15.26 4.70 -9.25
CA ILE A 175 -13.83 4.39 -9.15
C ILE A 175 -13.55 3.02 -9.76
N VAL A 176 -14.39 2.02 -9.46
CA VAL A 176 -14.29 0.68 -10.06
C VAL A 176 -14.42 0.76 -11.57
N THR A 177 -15.46 1.46 -12.07
CA THR A 177 -15.67 1.63 -13.52
C THR A 177 -14.49 2.33 -14.19
N ALA A 178 -13.87 3.32 -13.54
CA ALA A 178 -12.68 3.98 -14.09
C ALA A 178 -11.50 3.00 -14.23
N LEU A 179 -11.30 2.11 -13.25
CA LEU A 179 -10.23 1.10 -13.31
C LEU A 179 -10.51 0.03 -14.38
N GLU A 180 -11.76 -0.37 -14.57
CA GLU A 180 -12.14 -1.35 -15.61
C GLU A 180 -11.88 -0.84 -17.04
N ASN A 181 -11.79 0.48 -17.23
CA ASN A 181 -11.57 1.13 -18.53
C ASN A 181 -10.14 1.70 -18.71
N ALA A 182 -9.23 1.44 -17.77
CA ALA A 182 -7.86 1.94 -17.78
C ALA A 182 -6.88 1.04 -18.56
#